data_43f2d8a422e7724d4939534c8e446105
#
_entry.id   43f2d8a422e7724d4939534c8e446105
#
_cell.length_a   1.000
_cell.length_b   1.000
_cell.length_c   1.000
_cell.angle_alpha   90.00
_cell.angle_beta   90.00
_cell.angle_gamma   90.00
#
_symmetry.space_group_name_H-M   'P 1'
#
loop_
_entity.id
_entity.type
_entity.pdbx_description
1 polymer ?
#
loop_
_entity_poly.entity_id
_entity_poly.type
_entity_poly.pdbx_seq_one_letter_code
_entity_poly.pdbx_strand_id
1 'polypeptide(L)'
;MNSQLSAKFTLWCSRVLFIIICLLTFAMPGLLRWYQALRPLGRYGAAAIMIGFYCCVPAVLYTLSCMERLVRNILKEDVFVTQNVRFLRRIRWCCAAVSGICLPAAFFYPPLIFMTMIMAFLALAVSVVKNVMAAAVEIREENDLTV
;
A
#
# COMPACT_ATOMS: atom_id res chain seq x y z
N MET A 1 -2.17 16.99 21.32
CA MET A 1 -2.64 15.59 21.15
C MET A 1 -1.43 14.79 20.66
N ASN A 2 -0.98 13.82 21.45
CA ASN A 2 0.38 13.28 21.39
C ASN A 2 0.69 12.59 20.06
N SER A 3 1.54 13.18 19.24
CA SER A 3 2.07 12.62 17.99
C SER A 3 2.61 11.18 18.17
N GLN A 4 3.20 10.92 19.32
CA GLN A 4 3.68 9.59 19.74
C GLN A 4 2.56 8.54 19.90
N LEU A 5 1.39 8.92 20.42
CA LEU A 5 0.24 8.02 20.55
C LEU A 5 -0.34 7.66 19.20
N SER A 6 -0.49 8.66 18.30
CA SER A 6 -0.96 8.42 16.93
C SER A 6 -0.04 7.49 16.15
N ALA A 7 1.27 7.68 16.26
CA ALA A 7 2.24 6.84 15.56
C ALA A 7 2.27 5.40 16.12
N LYS A 8 2.16 5.21 17.43
CA LYS A 8 2.04 3.86 18.05
C LYS A 8 0.75 3.16 17.62
N PHE A 9 -0.36 3.90 17.54
CA PHE A 9 -1.64 3.38 17.04
C PHE A 9 -1.52 2.93 15.57
N THR A 10 -0.89 3.75 14.73
CA THR A 10 -0.64 3.40 13.31
C THR A 10 0.21 2.13 13.17
N LEU A 11 1.25 1.96 14.00
CA LEU A 11 2.05 0.74 14.00
C LEU A 11 1.23 -0.50 14.41
N TRP A 12 0.38 -0.37 15.42
CA TRP A 12 -0.49 -1.45 15.86
C TRP A 12 -1.49 -1.84 14.75
N CYS A 13 -2.15 -0.84 14.15
CA CYS A 13 -3.06 -1.05 13.01
C CYS A 13 -2.35 -1.71 11.82
N SER A 14 -1.12 -1.30 11.50
CA SER A 14 -0.33 -1.90 10.42
C SER A 14 -0.05 -3.38 10.66
N ARG A 15 0.28 -3.77 11.89
CA ARG A 15 0.50 -5.18 12.26
C ARG A 15 -0.77 -6.00 12.19
N VAL A 16 -1.88 -5.46 12.67
CA VAL A 16 -3.19 -6.13 12.59
C VAL A 16 -3.56 -6.34 11.13
N LEU A 17 -3.40 -5.32 10.27
CA LEU A 17 -3.63 -5.45 8.83
C LEU A 17 -2.73 -6.50 8.18
N PHE A 18 -1.46 -6.57 8.57
CA PHE A 18 -0.54 -7.59 8.07
C PHE A 18 -1.05 -9.01 8.38
N ILE A 19 -1.47 -9.26 9.61
CA ILE A 19 -2.04 -10.54 10.04
C ILE A 19 -3.34 -10.85 9.27
N ILE A 20 -4.23 -9.87 9.13
CA ILE A 20 -5.49 -10.02 8.39
C ILE A 20 -5.22 -10.40 6.93
N ILE A 21 -4.26 -9.76 6.26
CA ILE A 21 -3.92 -10.06 4.87
C ILE A 21 -3.34 -11.48 4.74
N CYS A 22 -2.49 -11.90 5.67
CA CYS A 22 -1.99 -13.27 5.71
C CYS A 22 -3.13 -14.28 5.87
N LEU A 23 -4.06 -14.06 6.79
CA LEU A 23 -5.23 -14.92 6.98
C LEU A 23 -6.14 -14.95 5.74
N LEU A 24 -6.40 -13.78 5.14
CA LEU A 24 -7.17 -13.68 3.91
C LEU A 24 -6.52 -14.42 2.75
N THR A 25 -5.20 -14.44 2.66
CA THR A 25 -4.46 -15.17 1.61
C THR A 25 -4.75 -16.67 1.68
N PHE A 26 -4.84 -17.23 2.89
CA PHE A 26 -5.23 -18.63 3.08
C PHE A 26 -6.73 -18.87 2.92
N ALA A 27 -7.56 -17.92 3.33
CA ALA A 27 -9.01 -18.04 3.25
C ALA A 27 -9.58 -17.77 1.84
N MET A 28 -8.81 -17.12 0.95
CA MET A 28 -9.27 -16.66 -0.36
C MET A 28 -9.91 -17.73 -1.23
N PRO A 29 -9.39 -18.98 -1.34
CA PRO A 29 -10.03 -20.01 -2.14
C PRO A 29 -11.42 -20.40 -1.61
N GLY A 30 -11.57 -20.46 -0.29
CA GLY A 30 -12.85 -20.74 0.37
C GLY A 30 -13.87 -19.62 0.16
N LEU A 31 -13.45 -18.39 0.34
CA LEU A 31 -14.27 -17.20 0.11
C LEU A 31 -14.74 -17.11 -1.33
N LEU A 32 -13.86 -17.40 -2.29
CA LEU A 32 -14.24 -17.37 -3.71
C LEU A 32 -15.26 -18.46 -4.05
N ARG A 33 -15.10 -19.67 -3.51
CA ARG A 33 -16.09 -20.76 -3.68
C ARG A 33 -17.45 -20.38 -3.11
N TRP A 34 -17.47 -19.80 -1.91
CA TRP A 34 -18.70 -19.31 -1.28
C TRP A 34 -19.35 -18.19 -2.11
N TYR A 35 -18.57 -17.25 -2.61
CA TYR A 35 -19.06 -16.18 -3.47
C TYR A 35 -19.64 -16.71 -4.79
N GLN A 36 -19.00 -17.70 -5.42
CA GLN A 36 -19.49 -18.35 -6.64
C GLN A 36 -20.81 -19.11 -6.43
N ALA A 37 -21.05 -19.62 -5.23
CA ALA A 37 -22.34 -20.23 -4.89
C ALA A 37 -23.49 -19.21 -4.83
N LEU A 38 -23.20 -17.97 -4.46
CA LEU A 38 -24.17 -16.87 -4.41
C LEU A 38 -24.34 -16.17 -5.77
N ARG A 39 -23.25 -16.01 -6.50
CA ARG A 39 -23.21 -15.41 -7.85
C ARG A 39 -22.28 -16.20 -8.75
N PRO A 40 -22.81 -16.90 -9.75
CA PRO A 40 -21.98 -17.64 -10.68
C PRO A 40 -21.13 -16.65 -11.51
N LEU A 41 -19.86 -16.54 -11.15
CA LEU A 41 -18.86 -15.89 -11.96
C LEU A 41 -18.47 -16.83 -13.11
N GLY A 42 -18.40 -16.30 -14.32
CA GLY A 42 -17.84 -17.05 -15.44
C GLY A 42 -16.43 -17.56 -15.07
N ARG A 43 -16.02 -18.67 -15.68
CA ARG A 43 -14.74 -19.34 -15.40
C ARG A 43 -13.54 -18.39 -15.44
N TYR A 44 -13.54 -17.45 -16.36
CA TYR A 44 -12.47 -16.44 -16.52
C TYR A 44 -12.51 -15.36 -15.41
N GLY A 45 -13.71 -14.97 -14.96
CA GLY A 45 -13.85 -13.99 -13.87
C GLY A 45 -13.28 -14.49 -12.54
N ALA A 46 -13.56 -15.74 -12.20
CA ALA A 46 -13.00 -16.36 -10.99
C ALA A 46 -11.47 -16.48 -11.05
N ALA A 47 -10.92 -16.89 -12.18
CA ALA A 47 -9.49 -16.99 -12.39
C ALA A 47 -8.82 -15.60 -12.32
N ALA A 48 -9.41 -14.57 -12.94
CA ALA A 48 -8.90 -13.21 -12.91
C ALA A 48 -8.83 -12.65 -11.48
N ILE A 49 -9.86 -12.89 -10.65
CA ILE A 49 -9.88 -12.48 -9.25
C ILE A 49 -8.78 -13.20 -8.46
N MET A 50 -8.63 -14.52 -8.63
CA MET A 50 -7.60 -15.29 -7.93
C MET A 50 -6.19 -14.83 -8.28
N ILE A 51 -5.88 -14.77 -9.57
CA ILE A 51 -4.56 -14.38 -10.07
C ILE A 51 -4.26 -12.94 -9.64
N GLY A 52 -5.21 -12.01 -9.85
CA GLY A 52 -5.08 -10.62 -9.46
C GLY A 52 -4.80 -10.46 -7.95
N PHE A 53 -5.56 -11.18 -7.11
CA PHE A 53 -5.37 -11.15 -5.66
C PHE A 53 -3.97 -11.62 -5.26
N TYR A 54 -3.55 -12.83 -5.71
CA TYR A 54 -2.24 -13.36 -5.34
C TYR A 54 -1.07 -12.55 -5.89
N CYS A 55 -1.22 -11.92 -7.05
CA CYS A 55 -0.22 -10.99 -7.58
C CYS A 55 -0.13 -9.69 -6.77
N CYS A 56 -1.23 -9.22 -6.18
CA CYS A 56 -1.25 -8.01 -5.36
C CYS A 56 -0.72 -8.23 -3.94
N VAL A 57 -0.88 -9.43 -3.35
CA VAL A 57 -0.48 -9.74 -1.97
C VAL A 57 0.97 -9.33 -1.66
N PRO A 58 2.00 -9.72 -2.42
CA PRO A 58 3.38 -9.34 -2.11
C PRO A 58 3.60 -7.84 -2.17
N ALA A 59 2.97 -7.12 -3.09
CA ALA A 59 3.06 -5.67 -3.19
C ALA A 59 2.46 -4.98 -1.96
N VAL A 60 1.32 -5.47 -1.46
CA VAL A 60 0.63 -4.93 -0.28
C VAL A 60 1.43 -5.22 0.99
N LEU A 61 1.94 -6.44 1.19
CA LEU A 61 2.78 -6.80 2.34
C LEU A 61 4.08 -5.98 2.37
N TYR A 62 4.69 -5.75 1.21
CA TYR A 62 5.87 -4.91 1.09
C TYR A 62 5.58 -3.44 1.43
N THR A 63 4.43 -2.92 0.97
CA THR A 63 3.97 -1.57 1.29
C THR A 63 3.77 -1.39 2.79
N LEU A 64 3.12 -2.34 3.47
CA LEU A 64 2.95 -2.32 4.92
C LEU A 64 4.28 -2.34 5.66
N SER A 65 5.24 -3.15 5.20
CA SER A 65 6.59 -3.19 5.79
C SER A 65 7.34 -1.87 5.61
N CYS A 66 7.21 -1.21 4.46
CA CYS A 66 7.79 0.12 4.22
C CYS A 66 7.12 1.18 5.10
N MET A 67 5.81 1.11 5.27
CA MET A 67 5.04 2.02 6.12
C MET A 67 5.40 1.87 7.60
N GLU A 68 5.57 0.63 8.08
CA GLU A 68 6.03 0.38 9.45
C GLU A 68 7.41 0.98 9.72
N ARG A 69 8.36 0.84 8.79
CA ARG A 69 9.70 1.45 8.90
C ARG A 69 9.64 2.97 8.88
N LEU A 70 8.82 3.55 8.01
CA LEU A 70 8.60 5.00 7.94
C LEU A 70 8.09 5.55 9.27
N VAL A 71 7.04 4.93 9.84
CA VAL A 71 6.46 5.35 11.12
C VAL A 71 7.45 5.18 12.28
N ARG A 72 8.27 4.13 12.26
CA ARG A 72 9.33 3.95 13.27
C ARG A 72 10.41 5.04 13.20
N ASN A 73 10.78 5.49 12.00
CA ASN A 73 11.72 6.60 11.84
C ASN A 73 11.11 7.91 12.36
N ILE A 74 9.83 8.15 12.09
CA ILE A 74 9.10 9.33 12.63
C ILE A 74 9.08 9.31 14.15
N LEU A 75 8.90 8.14 14.78
CA LEU A 75 8.94 8.01 16.25
C LEU A 75 10.31 8.28 16.86
N LYS A 76 11.39 8.12 16.08
CA LYS A 76 12.76 8.44 16.49
C LYS A 76 13.15 9.90 16.25
N GLU A 77 12.18 10.74 15.87
CA GLU A 77 12.36 12.14 15.48
C GLU A 77 13.16 12.36 14.18
N ASP A 78 13.51 11.26 13.49
CA ASP A 78 14.17 11.29 12.18
C ASP A 78 13.15 11.42 11.05
N VAL A 79 12.37 12.51 11.04
CA VAL A 79 11.29 12.72 10.06
C VAL A 79 11.87 13.09 8.69
N PHE A 80 12.83 14.01 8.67
CA PHE A 80 13.42 14.58 7.45
C PHE A 80 14.74 13.90 7.13
N VAL A 81 14.64 12.63 6.72
CA VAL A 81 15.79 11.80 6.32
C VAL A 81 15.56 11.27 4.91
N THR A 82 16.59 11.30 4.08
CA THR A 82 16.58 10.78 2.70
C THR A 82 16.03 9.33 2.62
N GLN A 83 16.18 8.55 3.69
CA GLN A 83 15.64 7.19 3.77
C GLN A 83 14.10 7.15 3.74
N ASN A 84 13.41 8.10 4.37
CA ASN A 84 11.96 8.20 4.36
C ASN A 84 11.42 8.51 2.96
N VAL A 85 12.11 9.36 2.20
CA VAL A 85 11.79 9.63 0.79
C VAL A 85 11.92 8.37 -0.06
N ARG A 86 12.91 7.51 0.21
CA ARG A 86 13.06 6.21 -0.48
C ARG A 86 11.91 5.25 -0.16
N PHE A 87 11.44 5.20 1.09
CA PHE A 87 10.28 4.37 1.45
C PHE A 87 9.01 4.85 0.75
N LEU A 88 8.74 6.15 0.72
CA LEU A 88 7.61 6.73 -0.03
C LEU A 88 7.68 6.43 -1.53
N ARG A 89 8.86 6.49 -2.13
CA ARG A 89 9.07 6.09 -3.53
C ARG A 89 8.68 4.63 -3.78
N ARG A 90 9.05 3.72 -2.87
CA ARG A 90 8.70 2.29 -2.98
C ARG A 90 7.21 2.07 -2.83
N ILE A 91 6.57 2.71 -1.84
CA ILE A 91 5.11 2.65 -1.64
C ILE A 91 4.37 3.12 -2.90
N ARG A 92 4.78 4.23 -3.49
CA ARG A 92 4.21 4.73 -4.74
C ARG A 92 4.26 3.68 -5.86
N TRP A 93 5.41 3.05 -6.06
CA TRP A 93 5.57 2.03 -7.10
C TRP A 93 4.73 0.78 -6.84
N CYS A 94 4.59 0.38 -5.57
CA CYS A 94 3.70 -0.72 -5.21
C CYS A 94 2.23 -0.40 -5.51
N CYS A 95 1.76 0.80 -5.17
CA CYS A 95 0.39 1.23 -5.49
C CYS A 95 0.16 1.27 -7.01
N ALA A 96 1.12 1.78 -7.79
CA ALA A 96 1.06 1.79 -9.25
C ALA A 96 1.04 0.37 -9.83
N ALA A 97 1.84 -0.55 -9.30
CA ALA A 97 1.86 -1.96 -9.72
C ALA A 97 0.53 -2.65 -9.44
N VAL A 98 -0.05 -2.47 -8.24
CA VAL A 98 -1.38 -3.01 -7.90
C VAL A 98 -2.46 -2.46 -8.83
N SER A 99 -2.44 -1.15 -9.13
CA SER A 99 -3.34 -0.54 -10.11
C SER A 99 -3.18 -1.17 -11.49
N GLY A 100 -1.95 -1.39 -11.96
CA GLY A 100 -1.65 -2.03 -13.24
C GLY A 100 -2.09 -3.49 -13.31
N ILE A 101 -2.03 -4.23 -12.20
CA ILE A 101 -2.52 -5.63 -12.12
C ILE A 101 -4.04 -5.69 -12.11
N CYS A 102 -4.70 -4.76 -11.39
CA CYS A 102 -6.16 -4.73 -11.30
C CYS A 102 -6.83 -4.26 -12.60
N LEU A 103 -6.16 -3.45 -13.41
CA LEU A 103 -6.71 -2.90 -14.65
C LEU A 103 -7.15 -3.99 -15.66
N PRO A 104 -6.31 -4.94 -16.07
CA PRO A 104 -6.73 -6.02 -16.95
C PRO A 104 -7.76 -6.96 -16.29
N ALA A 105 -7.70 -7.20 -14.99
CA ALA A 105 -8.67 -7.99 -14.27
C ALA A 105 -10.07 -7.36 -14.26
N ALA A 106 -10.15 -6.03 -14.33
CA ALA A 106 -11.40 -5.27 -14.40
C ALA A 106 -12.22 -5.56 -15.67
N PHE A 107 -11.59 -5.99 -16.77
CA PHE A 107 -12.31 -6.45 -17.98
C PHE A 107 -13.15 -7.70 -17.71
N PHE A 108 -12.71 -8.58 -16.82
CA PHE A 108 -13.41 -9.80 -16.45
C PHE A 108 -14.35 -9.60 -15.26
N TYR A 109 -14.04 -8.65 -14.39
CA TYR A 109 -14.83 -8.31 -13.21
C TYR A 109 -14.89 -6.79 -13.01
N PRO A 110 -15.90 -6.11 -13.58
CA PRO A 110 -16.01 -4.63 -13.57
C PRO A 110 -15.83 -3.94 -12.22
N PRO A 111 -16.24 -4.49 -11.06
CA PRO A 111 -16.01 -3.84 -9.78
C PRO A 111 -14.53 -3.57 -9.45
N LEU A 112 -13.58 -4.29 -10.07
CA LEU A 112 -12.15 -4.03 -9.87
C LEU A 112 -11.68 -2.69 -10.46
N ILE A 113 -12.47 -2.03 -11.32
CA ILE A 113 -12.14 -0.71 -11.83
C ILE A 113 -12.07 0.33 -10.71
N PHE A 114 -12.96 0.23 -9.72
CA PHE A 114 -12.91 1.12 -8.56
C PHE A 114 -11.62 0.92 -7.75
N MET A 115 -11.21 -0.33 -7.58
CA MET A 115 -9.95 -0.63 -6.89
C MET A 115 -8.74 -0.07 -7.65
N THR A 116 -8.75 -0.19 -8.98
CA THR A 116 -7.71 0.38 -9.85
C THR A 116 -7.63 1.90 -9.69
N MET A 117 -8.77 2.59 -9.71
CA MET A 117 -8.83 4.05 -9.55
C MET A 117 -8.34 4.50 -8.17
N ILE A 118 -8.76 3.83 -7.10
CA ILE A 118 -8.31 4.12 -5.73
C ILE A 118 -6.79 3.95 -5.61
N MET A 119 -6.25 2.85 -6.12
CA MET A 119 -4.81 2.60 -6.07
C MET A 119 -3.99 3.58 -6.92
N ALA A 120 -4.50 3.98 -8.08
CA ALA A 120 -3.89 5.03 -8.90
C ALA A 120 -3.88 6.38 -8.17
N PHE A 121 -5.00 6.75 -7.55
CA PHE A 121 -5.09 7.98 -6.75
C PHE A 121 -4.12 7.96 -5.56
N LEU A 122 -4.03 6.85 -4.83
CA LEU A 122 -3.07 6.69 -3.73
C LEU A 122 -1.62 6.81 -4.20
N ALA A 123 -1.29 6.26 -5.38
CA ALA A 123 0.04 6.41 -5.98
C ALA A 123 0.37 7.88 -6.26
N LEU A 124 -0.60 8.65 -6.75
CA LEU A 124 -0.45 10.10 -6.98
C LEU A 124 -0.30 10.86 -5.66
N ALA A 125 -1.16 10.59 -4.68
CA ALA A 125 -1.09 11.23 -3.36
C ALA A 125 0.26 11.00 -2.68
N VAL A 126 0.75 9.76 -2.68
CA VAL A 126 2.07 9.42 -2.14
C VAL A 126 3.19 10.10 -2.95
N SER A 127 3.02 10.30 -4.26
CA SER A 127 3.98 11.02 -5.09
C SER A 127 4.12 12.49 -4.66
N VAL A 128 3.00 13.15 -4.35
CA VAL A 128 3.00 14.53 -3.85
C VAL A 128 3.70 14.61 -2.50
N VAL A 129 3.31 13.75 -1.55
CA VAL A 129 3.95 13.71 -0.20
C VAL A 129 5.44 13.45 -0.31
N LYS A 130 5.86 12.51 -1.17
CA LYS A 130 7.28 12.22 -1.43
C LYS A 130 8.04 13.45 -1.93
N ASN A 131 7.45 14.22 -2.87
CA ASN A 131 8.10 15.40 -3.42
C ASN A 131 8.24 16.51 -2.38
N VAL A 132 7.20 16.74 -1.57
CA VAL A 132 7.24 17.72 -0.46
C VAL A 132 8.31 17.33 0.57
N MET A 133 8.36 16.04 0.95
CA MET A 133 9.39 15.58 1.88
C MET A 133 10.81 15.66 1.29
N ALA A 134 10.98 15.41 0.00
CA ALA A 134 12.28 15.55 -0.65
C ALA A 134 12.79 16.99 -0.61
N ALA A 135 11.92 17.96 -0.92
CA ALA A 135 12.25 19.39 -0.82
C ALA A 135 12.59 19.81 0.63
N ALA A 136 11.85 19.29 1.62
CA ALA A 136 12.14 19.59 3.03
C ALA A 136 13.48 19.01 3.50
N VAL A 137 13.87 17.84 3.01
CA VAL A 137 15.18 17.22 3.28
C VAL A 137 16.30 18.07 2.67
N GLU A 138 16.14 18.53 1.44
CA GLU A 138 17.11 19.35 0.72
C GLU A 138 17.37 20.68 1.46
N ILE A 139 16.32 21.37 1.87
CA ILE A 139 16.43 22.63 2.67
C ILE A 139 17.14 22.37 3.99
N ARG A 140 16.91 21.25 4.65
CA ARG A 140 17.60 20.91 5.91
C ARG A 140 19.08 20.67 5.69
N GLU A 141 19.44 19.90 4.65
CA GLU A 141 20.83 19.62 4.29
C GLU A 141 21.59 20.91 3.94
N GLU A 142 20.96 21.86 3.25
CA GLU A 142 21.55 23.17 2.96
C GLU A 142 21.77 24.00 4.23
N ASN A 143 20.82 23.98 5.17
CA ASN A 143 20.97 24.72 6.44
C ASN A 143 22.07 24.12 7.34
N ASP A 144 22.21 22.79 7.35
CA ASP A 144 23.26 22.13 8.13
C ASP A 144 24.67 22.37 7.58
N LEU A 145 24.79 22.78 6.31
CA LEU A 145 26.06 23.14 5.67
C LEU A 145 26.45 24.63 5.86
N THR A 146 25.52 25.46 6.32
CA THR A 146 25.73 26.91 6.48
C THR A 146 26.10 27.31 7.92
N VAL A 147 26.24 26.38 8.84
CA VAL A 147 26.73 26.55 10.21
C VAL A 147 28.12 25.92 10.32
#